data_6415bc5f21e95b998d4e9ea2a066d7b0
#
_entry.id   6415bc5f21e95b998d4e9ea2a066d7b0
#
_cell.length_a   1.000
_cell.length_b   1.000
_cell.length_c   1.000
_cell.angle_alpha   90.00
_cell.angle_beta   90.00
_cell.angle_gamma   90.00
#
_symmetry.space_group_name_H-M   'P 1'
#
loop_
_entity.id
_entity.type
_entity.pdbx_description
1 polymer ?
#
loop_
_entity_poly.entity_id
_entity_poly.type
_entity_poly.pdbx_seq_one_letter_code
_entity_poly.pdbx_strand_id
1 'polypeptide(L)'
;MKKIVLIAASLALLASPAFAEDTKTTGTAPADAKFATVSKDEMFSSKLKGLNVYNQKDESIGEITDLAIKNHQVDALILSVGGFLGVGEHYVAVSPASVAVHYDSKNDKWRATMNTTKEALKEAPEFKYPK
;
A
#
# COMPACT_ATOMS: atom_id res chain seq x y z
N MET A 1 41.80 49.53 -26.01
CA MET A 1 41.53 49.15 -25.90
C MET A 1 40.84 48.28 -25.73
N LYS A 2 40.61 47.93 -25.66
CA LYS A 2 40.11 47.33 -25.44
C LYS A 2 39.40 46.51 -25.25
N LYS A 3 38.90 46.02 -25.17
CA LYS A 3 38.33 45.44 -24.98
C LYS A 3 37.59 44.56 -24.87
N ILE A 4 37.15 44.06 -24.74
CA ILE A 4 36.56 43.44 -24.65
C ILE A 4 35.82 42.60 -24.52
N VAL A 5 35.47 42.18 -24.31
CA VAL A 5 34.87 41.55 -24.19
C VAL A 5 34.07 40.72 -24.12
N LEU A 6 33.72 40.28 -24.03
CA LEU A 6 33.11 39.71 -23.92
C LEU A 6 32.32 38.87 -23.84
N ILE A 7 32.00 38.52 -23.71
CA ILE A 7 31.41 37.91 -23.62
C ILE A 7 30.68 37.06 -23.53
N ALA A 8 30.41 36.77 -23.38
CA ALA A 8 29.83 36.11 -23.28
C ALA A 8 29.04 35.29 -23.23
N ALA A 9 28.79 35.00 -23.13
CA ALA A 9 28.21 34.44 -23.09
C ALA A 9 27.43 33.59 -22.95
N SER A 10 27.16 33.28 -22.83
CA SER A 10 26.58 32.77 -22.63
C SER A 10 25.80 31.91 -22.66
N LEU A 11 25.52 31.56 -22.59
CA LEU A 11 24.93 30.96 -22.55
C LEU A 11 24.24 30.06 -22.30
N ALA A 12 23.96 29.80 -22.07
CA ALA A 12 23.46 29.14 -21.88
C ALA A 12 22.64 28.34 -21.90
N LEU A 13 22.30 28.07 -21.76
CA LEU A 13 21.65 27.50 -21.65
C LEU A 13 20.98 26.67 -21.58
N LEU A 14 20.64 26.36 -21.49
CA LEU A 14 20.06 25.77 -21.43
C LEU A 14 19.37 24.91 -21.19
N ALA A 15 19.06 24.67 -20.99
CA ALA A 15 18.54 24.05 -20.77
C ALA A 15 17.77 23.26 -20.78
N SER A 16 17.39 22.89 -20.56
CA SER A 16 16.77 22.32 -20.48
C SER A 16 16.04 21.57 -20.29
N PRO A 17 15.61 21.29 -20.16
CA PRO A 17 14.90 20.71 -19.84
C PRO A 17 14.13 19.89 -19.81
N ALA A 18 13.89 19.59 -19.61
CA ALA A 18 13.31 19.00 -19.60
C ALA A 18 12.59 18.14 -19.51
N PHE A 19 12.25 17.84 -19.40
CA PHE A 19 11.71 17.07 -19.39
C PHE A 19 11.16 16.50 -18.59
N ALA A 20 10.98 16.40 -18.37
CA ALA A 20 10.71 16.03 -17.52
C ALA A 20 9.44 15.70 -17.41
N GLU A 21 8.89 15.65 -17.55
CA GLU A 21 7.77 15.44 -17.46
C GLU A 21 7.39 14.24 -17.19
N ASP A 22 7.62 13.58 -17.30
CA ASP A 22 7.30 12.41 -17.15
C ASP A 22 7.38 11.97 -16.07
N THR A 23 7.61 12.27 -15.61
CA THR A 23 7.78 12.00 -14.64
C THR A 23 7.15 11.33 -13.80
N LYS A 24 6.51 10.88 -13.79
CA LYS A 24 5.95 10.20 -12.94
C LYS A 24 6.76 9.51 -12.19
N THR A 25 7.70 9.30 -12.28
CA THR A 25 8.38 8.48 -11.66
C THR A 25 9.07 8.87 -10.80
N THR A 26 9.49 9.37 -10.50
CA THR A 26 10.14 9.57 -9.88
C THR A 26 10.87 9.58 -9.05
N GLY A 27 11.20 9.36 -8.44
CA GLY A 27 12.12 9.43 -7.41
C GLY A 27 13.49 9.10 -7.81
N THR A 28 14.42 9.79 -7.32
CA THR A 28 15.82 9.44 -7.53
C THR A 28 16.17 8.34 -6.53
N ALA A 29 16.78 7.28 -7.01
CA ALA A 29 17.22 6.22 -6.13
C ALA A 29 18.35 6.71 -5.22
N PRO A 30 18.39 6.27 -3.97
CA PRO A 30 19.51 6.61 -3.10
C PRO A 30 20.83 6.10 -3.66
N ALA A 31 21.90 6.80 -3.34
CA ALA A 31 23.22 6.45 -3.86
C ALA A 31 23.66 5.07 -3.38
N ASP A 32 23.37 4.75 -2.13
CA ASP A 32 23.83 3.49 -1.54
C ASP A 32 22.66 2.58 -1.25
N ALA A 33 22.82 1.32 -1.60
CA ALA A 33 21.82 0.31 -1.23
C ALA A 33 22.10 -0.17 0.18
N LYS A 34 21.04 -0.30 0.96
CA LYS A 34 21.16 -0.86 2.31
C LYS A 34 20.33 -2.12 2.36
N PHE A 35 20.83 -3.09 3.09
CA PHE A 35 20.18 -4.38 3.14
C PHE A 35 19.47 -4.56 4.47
N ALA A 36 18.37 -5.28 4.45
CA ALA A 36 17.54 -5.47 5.62
C ALA A 36 17.61 -6.93 6.06
N THR A 37 17.47 -7.13 7.36
CA THR A 37 17.36 -8.47 7.93
C THR A 37 15.90 -8.70 8.26
N VAL A 38 15.39 -9.85 7.84
CA VAL A 38 14.00 -10.20 8.08
C VAL A 38 13.93 -11.29 9.11
N SER A 39 13.14 -11.10 10.15
CA SER A 39 13.00 -12.09 11.20
C SER A 39 11.86 -13.05 10.88
N LYS A 40 11.85 -14.17 11.61
CA LYS A 40 10.87 -15.21 11.35
C LYS A 40 9.45 -14.80 11.71
N ASP A 41 9.31 -13.86 12.63
CA ASP A 41 8.00 -13.44 13.08
C ASP A 41 7.45 -12.25 12.31
N GLU A 42 8.14 -11.84 11.27
CA GLU A 42 7.59 -10.80 10.41
C GLU A 42 6.58 -11.39 9.45
N MET A 43 5.59 -10.59 9.12
CA MET A 43 4.52 -11.03 8.27
C MET A 43 4.79 -10.63 6.83
N PHE A 44 4.61 -11.57 5.94
CA PHE A 44 4.80 -11.32 4.52
C PHE A 44 3.48 -11.03 3.85
N SER A 45 3.49 -10.15 2.86
CA SER A 45 2.27 -9.80 2.15
C SER A 45 1.61 -11.02 1.52
N SER A 46 2.41 -12.01 1.12
CA SER A 46 1.86 -13.23 0.53
C SER A 46 1.04 -14.04 1.53
N LYS A 47 1.30 -13.87 2.83
CA LYS A 47 0.51 -14.55 3.86
C LYS A 47 -0.71 -13.72 4.25
N LEU A 48 -0.64 -12.43 4.02
CA LEU A 48 -1.73 -11.54 4.40
C LEU A 48 -2.84 -11.54 3.37
N LYS A 49 -2.49 -11.58 2.10
CA LYS A 49 -3.49 -11.61 1.05
C LYS A 49 -4.21 -12.95 1.07
N GLY A 50 -5.52 -12.89 1.05
CA GLY A 50 -6.34 -14.08 1.13
C GLY A 50 -6.69 -14.49 2.55
N LEU A 51 -6.23 -13.73 3.54
CA LEU A 51 -6.49 -14.06 4.93
C LEU A 51 -7.88 -13.61 5.33
N ASN A 52 -8.65 -14.51 5.93
CA ASN A 52 -9.97 -14.16 6.42
C ASN A 52 -9.86 -13.30 7.66
N VAL A 53 -10.78 -12.35 7.78
CA VAL A 53 -10.88 -11.49 8.96
C VAL A 53 -12.09 -11.96 9.76
N TYR A 54 -11.89 -12.15 11.05
CA TYR A 54 -12.92 -12.61 11.95
C TYR A 54 -13.28 -11.53 12.96
N ASN A 55 -14.52 -11.54 13.43
CA ASN A 55 -14.90 -10.63 14.49
C ASN A 55 -14.71 -11.31 15.84
N GLN A 56 -15.15 -10.65 16.90
CA GLN A 56 -14.94 -11.17 18.25
C GLN A 56 -15.80 -12.39 18.54
N LYS A 57 -16.80 -12.64 17.72
CA LYS A 57 -17.63 -13.84 17.84
C LYS A 57 -17.11 -14.95 16.94
N ASP A 58 -15.94 -14.78 16.37
CA ASP A 58 -15.31 -15.78 15.52
C ASP A 58 -16.04 -16.00 14.22
N GLU A 59 -16.76 -15.00 13.77
CA GLU A 59 -17.45 -15.04 12.49
C GLU A 59 -16.57 -14.40 11.42
N SER A 60 -16.52 -15.01 10.24
CA SER A 60 -15.78 -14.45 9.12
C SER A 60 -16.53 -13.24 8.57
N ILE A 61 -15.90 -12.07 8.60
CA ILE A 61 -16.58 -10.86 8.18
C ILE A 61 -15.99 -10.29 6.89
N GLY A 62 -14.89 -10.84 6.42
CA GLY A 62 -14.28 -10.37 5.20
C GLY A 62 -12.97 -11.07 4.94
N GLU A 63 -12.33 -10.66 3.87
CA GLU A 63 -11.05 -11.27 3.47
C GLU A 63 -10.12 -10.15 3.03
N ILE A 64 -8.87 -10.20 3.46
CA ILE A 64 -7.88 -9.22 3.04
C ILE A 64 -7.47 -9.57 1.61
N THR A 65 -7.70 -8.64 0.69
CA THR A 65 -7.39 -8.89 -0.71
C THR A 65 -6.19 -8.09 -1.20
N ASP A 66 -5.86 -7.00 -0.52
CA ASP A 66 -4.77 -6.16 -1.00
C ASP A 66 -4.26 -5.25 0.10
N LEU A 67 -3.14 -4.62 -0.15
CA LEU A 67 -2.54 -3.63 0.74
C LEU A 67 -2.29 -2.37 -0.06
N ALA A 68 -2.59 -1.23 0.53
CA ALA A 68 -2.22 0.06 -0.05
C ALA A 68 -1.00 0.56 0.71
N ILE A 69 0.06 0.88 -0.03
CA ILE A 69 1.32 1.29 0.57
C ILE A 69 1.59 2.74 0.19
N LYS A 70 1.95 3.54 1.18
CA LYS A 70 2.24 4.93 0.97
C LYS A 70 3.39 5.32 1.89
N ASN A 71 4.37 6.03 1.36
CA ASN A 71 5.54 6.48 2.14
C ASN A 71 6.20 5.32 2.88
N HIS A 72 6.37 4.20 2.19
CA HIS A 72 7.05 3.02 2.73
C HIS A 72 6.29 2.32 3.85
N GLN A 73 5.02 2.63 4.03
CA GLN A 73 4.21 2.04 5.09
C GLN A 73 2.89 1.55 4.53
N VAL A 74 2.34 0.55 5.19
CA VAL A 74 1.01 0.08 4.84
C VAL A 74 0.01 1.14 5.30
N ASP A 75 -0.67 1.74 4.34
CA ASP A 75 -1.61 2.82 4.60
C ASP A 75 -3.02 2.31 4.81
N ALA A 76 -3.36 1.22 4.17
CA ALA A 76 -4.70 0.64 4.28
C ALA A 76 -4.66 -0.83 3.90
N LEU A 77 -5.59 -1.57 4.46
CA LEU A 77 -5.86 -2.93 4.03
C LEU A 77 -7.16 -2.90 3.25
N ILE A 78 -7.18 -3.58 2.12
CA ILE A 78 -8.37 -3.65 1.30
C ILE A 78 -9.05 -4.98 1.59
N LEU A 79 -10.28 -4.90 2.05
CA LEU A 79 -11.05 -6.09 2.40
C LEU A 79 -12.14 -6.33 1.37
N SER A 80 -12.35 -7.60 1.06
CA SER A 80 -13.50 -8.02 0.27
C SER A 80 -14.57 -8.48 1.26
N VAL A 81 -15.76 -7.92 1.15
CA VAL A 81 -16.83 -8.17 2.09
C VAL A 81 -18.07 -8.63 1.34
N GLY A 82 -18.71 -9.69 1.84
CA GLY A 82 -19.89 -10.20 1.21
C GLY A 82 -19.54 -10.87 -0.10
N GLY A 83 -20.52 -10.92 -0.99
CA GLY A 83 -20.26 -11.51 -2.30
C GLY A 83 -20.21 -13.03 -2.23
N PHE A 84 -21.07 -13.67 -2.97
CA PHE A 84 -21.07 -15.11 -3.05
C PHE A 84 -20.53 -15.46 -4.42
N LEU A 85 -19.45 -16.21 -4.46
CA LEU A 85 -18.78 -16.56 -5.70
C LEU A 85 -18.37 -15.30 -6.48
N GLY A 86 -17.97 -14.26 -5.77
CA GLY A 86 -17.52 -13.02 -6.39
C GLY A 86 -18.64 -12.10 -6.85
N VAL A 87 -19.88 -12.50 -6.67
CA VAL A 87 -21.03 -11.69 -7.09
C VAL A 87 -21.46 -10.82 -5.90
N GLY A 88 -21.59 -9.52 -6.13
CA GLY A 88 -22.00 -8.61 -5.06
C GLY A 88 -20.89 -8.29 -4.08
N GLU A 89 -19.66 -8.58 -4.46
CA GLU A 89 -18.51 -8.31 -3.61
C GLU A 89 -18.33 -6.82 -3.41
N HIS A 90 -18.04 -6.44 -2.19
CA HIS A 90 -17.90 -5.03 -1.80
C HIS A 90 -16.50 -4.86 -1.21
N TYR A 91 -15.73 -3.93 -1.74
CA TYR A 91 -14.38 -3.68 -1.23
C TYR A 91 -14.40 -2.51 -0.28
N VAL A 92 -13.66 -2.64 0.81
CA VAL A 92 -13.59 -1.61 1.84
C VAL A 92 -12.13 -1.41 2.21
N ALA A 93 -11.71 -0.15 2.29
CA ALA A 93 -10.36 0.17 2.74
C ALA A 93 -10.43 0.48 4.23
N VAL A 94 -9.63 -0.23 5.02
CA VAL A 94 -9.63 -0.05 6.47
C VAL A 94 -8.24 0.31 6.93
N SER A 95 -8.17 1.01 8.06
CA SER A 95 -6.90 1.35 8.66
C SER A 95 -6.21 0.07 9.15
N PRO A 96 -4.90 -0.08 8.93
CA PRO A 96 -4.19 -1.26 9.43
C PRO A 96 -4.32 -1.41 10.95
N ALA A 97 -4.43 -0.31 11.67
CA ALA A 97 -4.56 -0.37 13.12
C ALA A 97 -5.89 -0.98 13.56
N SER A 98 -6.86 -1.04 12.66
CA SER A 98 -8.17 -1.60 12.97
C SER A 98 -8.18 -3.13 12.90
N VAL A 99 -7.15 -3.72 12.33
CA VAL A 99 -7.09 -5.16 12.11
C VAL A 99 -5.90 -5.72 12.89
N ALA A 100 -6.18 -6.64 13.79
CA ALA A 100 -5.13 -7.31 14.53
C ALA A 100 -4.76 -8.58 13.77
N VAL A 101 -3.49 -8.68 13.38
CA VAL A 101 -3.00 -9.85 12.67
C VAL A 101 -1.98 -10.52 13.56
N HIS A 102 -2.16 -11.80 13.81
CA HIS A 102 -1.25 -12.53 14.68
C HIS A 102 -1.07 -13.95 14.18
N TYR A 103 0.02 -14.53 14.61
CA TYR A 103 0.35 -15.90 14.25
C TYR A 103 -0.20 -16.83 15.30
N ASP A 104 -0.99 -17.81 14.87
CA ASP A 104 -1.54 -18.83 15.75
C ASP A 104 -0.60 -20.03 15.70
N SER A 105 0.24 -20.17 16.72
CA SER A 105 1.25 -21.22 16.73
C SER A 105 0.64 -22.62 16.88
N LYS A 106 -0.57 -22.70 17.43
CA LYS A 106 -1.20 -24.00 17.58
C LYS A 106 -1.63 -24.56 16.25
N ASN A 107 -2.10 -23.70 15.37
CA ASN A 107 -2.60 -24.13 14.07
C ASN A 107 -1.62 -23.78 12.95
N ASP A 108 -0.48 -23.20 13.30
CA ASP A 108 0.57 -22.85 12.35
C ASP A 108 0.04 -22.02 11.21
N LYS A 109 -0.69 -20.97 11.55
CA LYS A 109 -1.26 -20.09 10.53
C LYS A 109 -1.50 -18.70 11.08
N TRP A 110 -1.58 -17.76 10.18
CA TRP A 110 -1.89 -16.38 10.53
C TRP A 110 -3.39 -16.21 10.68
N ARG A 111 -3.77 -15.28 11.53
CA ARG A 111 -5.19 -15.00 11.78
C ARG A 111 -5.36 -13.50 11.92
N ALA A 112 -6.43 -12.98 11.32
CA ALA A 112 -6.77 -11.57 11.39
C ALA A 112 -8.12 -11.40 12.09
N THR A 113 -8.18 -10.41 12.97
CA THR A 113 -9.42 -10.11 13.68
C THR A 113 -9.69 -8.62 13.66
N MET A 114 -10.96 -8.27 13.70
CA MET A 114 -11.38 -6.89 13.64
C MET A 114 -12.66 -6.75 14.47
N ASN A 115 -12.74 -5.65 15.22
CA ASN A 115 -13.89 -5.45 16.09
C ASN A 115 -14.99 -4.70 15.34
N THR A 116 -15.71 -5.43 14.50
CA THR A 116 -16.81 -4.85 13.74
C THR A 116 -17.74 -6.00 13.32
N THR A 117 -18.74 -5.67 12.52
CA THR A 117 -19.65 -6.68 12.01
C THR A 117 -19.62 -6.70 10.50
N LYS A 118 -20.07 -7.80 9.94
CA LYS A 118 -20.18 -7.92 8.50
C LYS A 118 -21.11 -6.84 7.93
N GLU A 119 -22.21 -6.58 8.64
CA GLU A 119 -23.16 -5.57 8.22
C GLU A 119 -22.54 -4.18 8.20
N ALA A 120 -21.75 -3.85 9.21
CA ALA A 120 -21.10 -2.56 9.26
C ALA A 120 -20.12 -2.40 8.10
N LEU A 121 -19.41 -3.48 7.75
CA LEU A 121 -18.49 -3.42 6.62
C LEU A 121 -19.24 -3.28 5.31
N LYS A 122 -20.38 -3.94 5.17
CA LYS A 122 -21.17 -3.81 3.95
C LYS A 122 -21.71 -2.42 3.77
N GLU A 123 -21.95 -1.71 4.87
CA GLU A 123 -22.46 -0.34 4.80
C GLU A 123 -21.37 0.70 4.73
N ALA A 124 -20.12 0.30 4.88
CA ALA A 124 -19.00 1.21 4.81
C ALA A 124 -18.83 1.73 3.39
N PRO A 125 -18.18 2.89 3.22
CA PRO A 125 -17.93 3.40 1.88
C PRO A 125 -17.17 2.40 1.05
N GLU A 126 -17.62 2.19 -0.16
CA GLU A 126 -17.00 1.24 -1.05
C GLU A 126 -15.68 1.77 -1.57
N PHE A 127 -14.65 0.95 -1.54
CA PHE A 127 -13.36 1.30 -2.10
C PHE A 127 -13.33 0.88 -3.57
N LYS A 128 -12.86 1.77 -4.41
CA LYS A 128 -12.67 1.49 -5.83
C LYS A 128 -11.24 1.82 -6.19
N TYR A 129 -10.62 0.93 -6.93
CA TYR A 129 -9.24 1.16 -7.34
C TYR A 129 -9.16 2.35 -8.29
N PRO A 130 -8.15 3.20 -8.13
CA PRO A 130 -7.96 4.30 -9.06
C PRO A 130 -7.59 3.77 -10.43
N LYS A 131 -7.97 4.53 -11.46
CA LYS A 131 -7.64 4.16 -12.83
C LYS A 131 -6.34 4.79 -13.28
#